data_ebda20759f42f80e7fa57abc539ebbde
#
_entry.id   ebda20759f42f80e7fa57abc539ebbde
#
_cell.length_a   1.000
_cell.length_b   1.000
_cell.length_c   1.000
_cell.angle_alpha   90.00
_cell.angle_beta   90.00
_cell.angle_gamma   90.00
#
_symmetry.space_group_name_H-M   'P 1'
#
loop_
_entity.id
_entity.type
_entity.pdbx_description
1 polymer ?
#
loop_
_entity_poly.entity_id
_entity_poly.type
_entity_poly.pdbx_seq_one_letter_code
_entity_poly.pdbx_strand_id
1 'polypeptide(L)'
;ADTAVDSMSGLTSQAALNSVVAALENTDRDTGMNIEKVEEISKYWEAVRPVYANFESDLKSGTTEIYKYEIPGGQYSNLKPQVESFGLGHKFKEVKEMYKEVNQMVGDIIKVTPSSKMVGDMAIFMVQNGLTKDNIYEKGKNLDYPDSVRTYFKGMMGQPYGEFPKELQKLVLKGEEPITVRPGELLADEDFQAVKKHLDEKGMEASDRNAVSYTLYPKVIDDYIDYVKENGDVSGIGSDVFFHGL
;
A
#
# COMPACT_ATOMS: atom_id res chain seq x y z
N ALA A 1 20.45 -5.00 -1.21
CA ALA A 1 19.26 -5.73 -1.64
C ALA A 1 18.26 -5.82 -0.49
N ASP A 2 17.00 -5.63 -0.77
CA ASP A 2 15.93 -5.80 0.21
C ASP A 2 15.55 -7.28 0.27
N THR A 3 15.49 -7.82 1.48
CA THR A 3 15.22 -9.24 1.75
C THR A 3 14.29 -9.38 2.94
N ALA A 4 13.66 -10.55 3.09
CA ALA A 4 12.90 -10.94 4.27
C ALA A 4 13.48 -12.22 4.85
N VAL A 5 13.45 -12.41 6.16
CA VAL A 5 13.84 -13.71 6.75
C VAL A 5 13.02 -14.83 6.10
N ASP A 6 13.62 -15.99 5.89
CA ASP A 6 13.04 -17.07 5.08
C ASP A 6 11.65 -17.52 5.55
N SER A 7 11.43 -17.60 6.87
CA SER A 7 10.13 -17.90 7.46
C SER A 7 9.03 -16.88 7.16
N MET A 8 9.39 -15.63 6.83
CA MET A 8 8.47 -14.55 6.44
C MET A 8 8.59 -14.19 4.96
N SER A 9 9.53 -14.79 4.25
CA SER A 9 9.63 -14.70 2.81
C SER A 9 8.53 -15.54 2.14
N GLY A 10 8.00 -15.07 1.06
CA GLY A 10 6.97 -15.76 0.28
C GLY A 10 6.77 -15.12 -1.08
N LEU A 11 5.79 -15.60 -1.78
CA LEU A 11 5.43 -15.43 -3.18
C LEU A 11 5.50 -14.01 -3.73
N THR A 12 5.11 -13.01 -2.93
CA THR A 12 5.07 -11.59 -3.31
C THR A 12 5.96 -10.71 -2.42
N SER A 13 6.70 -11.31 -1.47
CA SER A 13 7.66 -10.60 -0.64
C SER A 13 9.03 -10.49 -1.35
N GLN A 14 9.98 -9.88 -0.66
CA GLN A 14 11.38 -9.89 -1.04
C GLN A 14 11.95 -11.32 -0.96
N ALA A 15 13.13 -11.51 -1.58
CA ALA A 15 13.84 -12.77 -1.54
C ALA A 15 14.17 -13.22 -0.12
N ALA A 16 14.26 -14.53 0.10
CA ALA A 16 14.63 -15.11 1.39
C ALA A 16 16.05 -14.71 1.80
N LEU A 17 16.18 -13.97 2.91
CA LEU A 17 17.44 -13.47 3.43
C LEU A 17 18.46 -14.58 3.64
N ASN A 18 18.07 -15.65 4.33
CA ASN A 18 18.95 -16.78 4.64
C ASN A 18 19.53 -17.41 3.36
N SER A 19 18.68 -17.56 2.32
CA SER A 19 19.11 -18.09 1.03
C SER A 19 20.09 -17.14 0.31
N VAL A 20 19.85 -15.83 0.38
CA VAL A 20 20.75 -14.83 -0.22
C VAL A 20 22.09 -14.80 0.50
N VAL A 21 22.09 -14.82 1.84
CA VAL A 21 23.32 -14.85 2.65
C VAL A 21 24.13 -16.11 2.31
N ALA A 22 23.51 -17.28 2.33
CA ALA A 22 24.19 -18.55 2.03
C ALA A 22 24.72 -18.60 0.58
N ALA A 23 23.96 -18.07 -0.39
CA ALA A 23 24.38 -18.05 -1.80
C ALA A 23 25.56 -17.11 -2.08
N LEU A 24 25.74 -16.08 -1.27
CA LEU A 24 26.81 -15.09 -1.43
C LEU A 24 28.06 -15.42 -0.57
N GLU A 25 27.95 -16.35 0.35
CA GLU A 25 29.05 -16.78 1.20
C GLU A 25 30.27 -17.19 0.37
N ASN A 26 31.46 -16.76 0.78
CA ASN A 26 32.73 -16.99 0.09
C ASN A 26 32.82 -16.42 -1.35
N THR A 27 31.96 -15.47 -1.70
CA THR A 27 32.05 -14.70 -2.96
C THR A 27 32.55 -13.28 -2.71
N ASP A 28 32.85 -12.55 -3.80
CA ASP A 28 33.22 -11.12 -3.71
C ASP A 28 32.07 -10.24 -3.17
N ARG A 29 30.87 -10.81 -3.03
CA ARG A 29 29.66 -10.15 -2.51
C ARG A 29 29.20 -10.75 -1.19
N ASP A 30 30.08 -11.45 -0.49
CA ASP A 30 29.80 -11.96 0.85
C ASP A 30 29.23 -10.85 1.72
N THR A 31 28.11 -11.13 2.36
CA THR A 31 27.39 -10.13 3.17
C THR A 31 28.04 -9.89 4.53
N GLY A 32 28.90 -10.78 4.99
CA GLY A 32 29.46 -10.78 6.34
C GLY A 32 28.45 -11.03 7.47
N MET A 33 27.21 -11.38 7.12
CA MET A 33 26.18 -11.68 8.11
C MET A 33 26.39 -13.06 8.74
N ASN A 34 26.18 -13.15 10.05
CA ASN A 34 26.22 -14.42 10.75
C ASN A 34 24.92 -15.19 10.48
N ILE A 35 25.00 -16.27 9.71
CA ILE A 35 23.85 -17.08 9.29
C ILE A 35 23.11 -17.70 10.48
N GLU A 36 23.81 -18.12 11.53
CA GLU A 36 23.21 -18.74 12.71
C GLU A 36 22.26 -17.76 13.43
N LYS A 37 22.68 -16.48 13.54
CA LYS A 37 21.84 -15.42 14.11
C LYS A 37 20.62 -15.12 13.26
N VAL A 38 20.77 -15.14 11.93
CA VAL A 38 19.65 -14.98 11.02
C VAL A 38 18.66 -16.13 11.15
N GLU A 39 19.15 -17.36 11.32
CA GLU A 39 18.31 -18.54 11.57
C GLU A 39 17.57 -18.47 12.92
N GLU A 40 18.20 -17.95 13.97
CA GLU A 40 17.51 -17.74 15.26
C GLU A 40 16.31 -16.78 15.11
N ILE A 41 16.50 -15.70 14.37
CA ILE A 41 15.43 -14.75 14.07
C ILE A 41 14.33 -15.44 13.23
N SER A 42 14.73 -16.24 12.25
CA SER A 42 13.79 -16.95 11.39
C SER A 42 12.94 -17.97 12.17
N LYS A 43 13.53 -18.71 13.09
CA LYS A 43 12.81 -19.65 13.98
C LYS A 43 11.75 -18.95 14.84
N TYR A 44 12.05 -17.75 15.34
CA TYR A 44 11.06 -16.95 16.05
C TYR A 44 9.86 -16.63 15.17
N TRP A 45 10.13 -16.10 13.96
CA TRP A 45 9.07 -15.73 13.03
C TRP A 45 8.31 -16.93 12.46
N GLU A 46 8.97 -18.09 12.32
CA GLU A 46 8.31 -19.33 11.95
C GLU A 46 7.23 -19.74 12.96
N ALA A 47 7.52 -19.55 14.26
CA ALA A 47 6.56 -19.82 15.33
C ALA A 47 5.42 -18.78 15.37
N VAL A 48 5.69 -17.52 15.01
CA VAL A 48 4.71 -16.41 15.02
C VAL A 48 3.81 -16.41 13.79
N ARG A 49 4.34 -16.76 12.61
CA ARG A 49 3.64 -16.68 11.33
C ARG A 49 2.24 -17.34 11.32
N PRO A 50 2.02 -18.52 11.91
CA PRO A 50 0.69 -19.15 11.95
C PRO A 50 -0.39 -18.28 12.59
N VAL A 51 -0.02 -17.42 13.55
CA VAL A 51 -0.95 -16.49 14.22
C VAL A 51 -1.58 -15.52 13.19
N TYR A 52 -0.84 -15.20 12.13
CA TYR A 52 -1.25 -14.27 11.08
C TYR A 52 -1.71 -14.95 9.79
N ALA A 53 -1.91 -16.27 9.80
CA ALA A 53 -2.26 -17.05 8.61
C ALA A 53 -3.51 -16.54 7.88
N ASN A 54 -4.49 -16.00 8.62
CA ASN A 54 -5.72 -15.44 8.05
C ASN A 54 -5.50 -14.15 7.24
N PHE A 55 -4.34 -13.52 7.35
CA PHE A 55 -3.96 -12.31 6.61
C PHE A 55 -3.05 -12.60 5.42
N GLU A 56 -2.66 -13.86 5.21
CA GLU A 56 -1.85 -14.25 4.07
C GLU A 56 -2.68 -14.30 2.78
N SER A 57 -2.04 -13.99 1.65
CA SER A 57 -2.65 -14.25 0.35
C SER A 57 -2.68 -15.76 0.07
N ASP A 58 -3.68 -16.21 -0.69
CA ASP A 58 -3.84 -17.62 -1.08
C ASP A 58 -2.95 -18.03 -2.26
N LEU A 59 -1.99 -17.21 -2.65
CA LEU A 59 -1.03 -17.52 -3.70
C LEU A 59 -0.16 -18.71 -3.31
N LYS A 60 0.00 -19.67 -4.23
CA LYS A 60 0.72 -20.93 -3.96
C LYS A 60 2.14 -20.98 -4.52
N SER A 61 2.47 -20.10 -5.49
CA SER A 61 3.78 -20.09 -6.12
C SER A 61 4.18 -18.70 -6.57
N GLY A 62 5.48 -18.43 -6.65
CA GLY A 62 6.01 -17.25 -7.32
C GLY A 62 5.68 -17.29 -8.82
N THR A 63 5.72 -16.12 -9.47
CA THR A 63 5.42 -15.99 -10.89
C THR A 63 6.37 -15.01 -11.56
N THR A 64 6.63 -15.22 -12.84
CA THR A 64 7.37 -14.26 -13.69
C THR A 64 6.48 -13.15 -14.25
N GLU A 65 5.22 -13.11 -13.89
CA GLU A 65 4.26 -12.12 -14.38
C GLU A 65 4.65 -10.67 -14.02
N ILE A 66 5.46 -10.48 -12.96
CA ILE A 66 6.02 -9.17 -12.62
C ILE A 66 6.80 -8.55 -13.80
N TYR A 67 7.52 -9.38 -14.56
CA TYR A 67 8.26 -8.91 -15.75
C TYR A 67 7.34 -8.61 -16.94
N LYS A 68 6.15 -9.18 -16.94
CA LYS A 68 5.15 -8.98 -18.01
C LYS A 68 4.22 -7.82 -17.75
N TYR A 69 3.66 -7.78 -16.54
CA TYR A 69 2.61 -6.82 -16.16
C TYR A 69 3.12 -5.68 -15.28
N GLU A 70 4.34 -5.81 -14.75
CA GLU A 70 5.02 -4.80 -13.94
C GLU A 70 4.28 -4.47 -12.63
N ILE A 71 3.51 -5.42 -12.09
CA ILE A 71 2.80 -5.27 -10.84
C ILE A 71 3.74 -5.63 -9.69
N PRO A 72 4.06 -4.70 -8.77
CA PRO A 72 4.86 -5.02 -7.58
C PRO A 72 4.21 -6.10 -6.74
N GLY A 73 5.02 -6.93 -6.05
CA GLY A 73 4.54 -8.08 -5.30
C GLY A 73 3.45 -7.73 -4.28
N GLY A 74 3.68 -6.73 -3.44
CA GLY A 74 2.69 -6.25 -2.47
C GLY A 74 1.40 -5.74 -3.13
N GLN A 75 1.51 -5.08 -4.28
CA GLN A 75 0.33 -4.66 -5.05
C GLN A 75 -0.42 -5.85 -5.65
N TYR A 76 0.30 -6.90 -6.08
CA TYR A 76 -0.33 -8.10 -6.63
C TYR A 76 -1.22 -8.80 -5.58
N SER A 77 -0.71 -8.97 -4.36
CA SER A 77 -1.46 -9.58 -3.26
C SER A 77 -2.67 -8.75 -2.81
N ASN A 78 -2.64 -7.42 -2.99
CA ASN A 78 -3.79 -6.56 -2.70
C ASN A 78 -4.76 -6.46 -3.88
N LEU A 79 -4.26 -6.42 -5.11
CA LEU A 79 -5.08 -6.24 -6.31
C LEU A 79 -6.02 -7.42 -6.54
N LYS A 80 -5.57 -8.65 -6.32
CA LYS A 80 -6.37 -9.85 -6.56
C LYS A 80 -7.66 -9.88 -5.70
N PRO A 81 -7.60 -9.79 -4.37
CA PRO A 81 -8.79 -9.71 -3.54
C PRO A 81 -9.69 -8.50 -3.87
N GLN A 82 -9.10 -7.37 -4.21
CA GLN A 82 -9.85 -6.18 -4.61
C GLN A 82 -10.66 -6.43 -5.89
N VAL A 83 -10.06 -7.02 -6.91
CA VAL A 83 -10.75 -7.38 -8.17
C VAL A 83 -11.86 -8.39 -7.91
N GLU A 84 -11.64 -9.37 -7.04
CA GLU A 84 -12.64 -10.34 -6.63
C GLU A 84 -13.81 -9.70 -5.89
N SER A 85 -13.56 -8.74 -4.98
CA SER A 85 -14.60 -8.01 -4.25
C SER A 85 -15.52 -7.17 -5.15
N PHE A 86 -15.01 -6.73 -6.30
CA PHE A 86 -15.81 -6.07 -7.35
C PHE A 86 -16.53 -7.05 -8.29
N GLY A 87 -16.47 -8.37 -8.04
CA GLY A 87 -17.07 -9.38 -8.90
C GLY A 87 -16.32 -9.60 -10.23
N LEU A 88 -15.12 -9.07 -10.35
CA LEU A 88 -14.30 -9.11 -11.56
C LEU A 88 -13.22 -10.20 -11.54
N GLY A 89 -13.27 -11.16 -10.62
CA GLY A 89 -12.28 -12.23 -10.51
C GLY A 89 -12.05 -12.97 -11.83
N HIS A 90 -13.11 -13.19 -12.62
CA HIS A 90 -13.04 -13.80 -13.95
C HIS A 90 -12.30 -12.93 -14.98
N LYS A 91 -12.13 -11.64 -14.73
CA LYS A 91 -11.41 -10.67 -15.56
C LYS A 91 -10.03 -10.30 -15.02
N PHE A 92 -9.51 -11.02 -14.02
CA PHE A 92 -8.25 -10.65 -13.39
C PHE A 92 -7.07 -10.59 -14.39
N LYS A 93 -7.10 -11.43 -15.42
CA LYS A 93 -6.11 -11.36 -16.50
C LYS A 93 -6.19 -10.02 -17.26
N GLU A 94 -7.40 -9.58 -17.61
CA GLU A 94 -7.62 -8.29 -18.28
C GLU A 94 -7.16 -7.11 -17.39
N VAL A 95 -7.42 -7.18 -16.08
CA VAL A 95 -6.97 -6.17 -15.12
C VAL A 95 -5.43 -6.12 -15.05
N LYS A 96 -4.74 -7.25 -15.08
CA LYS A 96 -3.26 -7.26 -15.13
C LYS A 96 -2.70 -6.64 -16.41
N GLU A 97 -3.30 -6.94 -17.55
CA GLU A 97 -2.94 -6.33 -18.84
C GLU A 97 -3.20 -4.82 -18.81
N MET A 98 -4.36 -4.41 -18.29
CA MET A 98 -4.71 -3.01 -18.13
C MET A 98 -3.81 -2.27 -17.14
N TYR A 99 -3.34 -2.92 -16.07
CA TYR A 99 -2.40 -2.33 -15.12
C TYR A 99 -1.12 -1.86 -15.81
N LYS A 100 -0.55 -2.68 -16.67
CA LYS A 100 0.60 -2.32 -17.48
C LYS A 100 0.28 -1.16 -18.43
N GLU A 101 -0.86 -1.22 -19.13
CA GLU A 101 -1.29 -0.16 -20.06
C GLU A 101 -1.48 1.17 -19.33
N VAL A 102 -2.14 1.17 -18.17
CA VAL A 102 -2.29 2.35 -17.32
C VAL A 102 -0.93 2.91 -16.88
N ASN A 103 0.00 2.06 -16.44
CA ASN A 103 1.33 2.53 -16.07
C ASN A 103 2.01 3.30 -17.22
N GLN A 104 1.91 2.79 -18.43
CA GLN A 104 2.43 3.49 -19.63
C GLN A 104 1.67 4.79 -19.91
N MET A 105 0.35 4.78 -19.75
CA MET A 105 -0.49 5.98 -19.95
C MET A 105 -0.16 7.09 -18.96
N VAL A 106 0.24 6.78 -17.73
CA VAL A 106 0.60 7.79 -16.72
C VAL A 106 2.08 8.20 -16.77
N GLY A 107 2.85 7.69 -17.74
CA GLY A 107 4.24 8.10 -17.96
C GLY A 107 5.26 7.12 -17.39
N ASP A 108 4.90 5.86 -17.22
CA ASP A 108 5.79 4.78 -16.73
C ASP A 108 6.43 5.11 -15.38
N ILE A 109 5.58 5.41 -14.42
CA ILE A 109 5.97 5.90 -13.10
C ILE A 109 6.57 4.79 -12.22
N ILE A 110 7.35 5.20 -11.24
CA ILE A 110 7.80 4.30 -10.16
C ILE A 110 6.58 3.86 -9.34
N LYS A 111 6.38 2.54 -9.27
CA LYS A 111 5.25 1.93 -8.56
C LYS A 111 5.65 1.53 -7.14
N VAL A 112 5.41 2.43 -6.23
CA VAL A 112 5.55 2.25 -4.78
C VAL A 112 4.30 2.84 -4.12
N THR A 113 3.91 2.37 -2.94
CA THR A 113 2.74 2.93 -2.24
C THR A 113 2.89 4.46 -2.05
N PRO A 114 1.93 5.29 -2.46
CA PRO A 114 0.57 4.96 -2.92
C PRO A 114 0.39 4.85 -4.45
N SER A 115 1.42 5.11 -5.27
CA SER A 115 1.30 5.17 -6.73
C SER A 115 0.90 3.83 -7.37
N SER A 116 1.40 2.71 -6.83
CA SER A 116 1.01 1.38 -7.28
C SER A 116 -0.48 1.09 -7.08
N LYS A 117 -1.06 1.58 -5.97
CA LYS A 117 -2.50 1.50 -5.73
C LYS A 117 -3.29 2.32 -6.75
N MET A 118 -2.85 3.55 -7.03
CA MET A 118 -3.49 4.41 -8.04
C MET A 118 -3.54 3.73 -9.42
N VAL A 119 -2.44 3.12 -9.86
CA VAL A 119 -2.40 2.37 -11.13
C VAL A 119 -3.39 1.20 -11.10
N GLY A 120 -3.47 0.47 -9.99
CA GLY A 120 -4.43 -0.63 -9.81
C GLY A 120 -5.88 -0.18 -9.85
N ASP A 121 -6.22 0.87 -9.10
CA ASP A 121 -7.57 1.43 -9.07
C ASP A 121 -8.02 1.93 -10.47
N MET A 122 -7.11 2.58 -11.19
CA MET A 122 -7.36 3.03 -12.56
C MET A 122 -7.55 1.84 -13.52
N ALA A 123 -6.74 0.78 -13.38
CA ALA A 123 -6.87 -0.41 -14.22
C ALA A 123 -8.22 -1.11 -13.99
N ILE A 124 -8.65 -1.28 -12.74
CA ILE A 124 -9.97 -1.82 -12.41
C ILE A 124 -11.07 -0.95 -13.00
N PHE A 125 -10.99 0.35 -12.79
CA PHE A 125 -11.96 1.32 -13.31
C PHE A 125 -12.10 1.24 -14.84
N MET A 126 -10.97 1.16 -15.56
CA MET A 126 -10.99 1.05 -17.01
C MET A 126 -11.62 -0.26 -17.47
N VAL A 127 -11.29 -1.39 -16.85
CA VAL A 127 -11.89 -2.70 -17.19
C VAL A 127 -13.39 -2.71 -16.90
N GLN A 128 -13.82 -2.14 -15.77
CA GLN A 128 -15.24 -2.05 -15.40
C GLN A 128 -16.07 -1.26 -16.42
N ASN A 129 -15.49 -0.17 -16.94
CA ASN A 129 -16.18 0.76 -17.85
C ASN A 129 -15.89 0.48 -19.33
N GLY A 130 -15.18 -0.60 -19.66
CA GLY A 130 -14.83 -0.92 -21.06
C GLY A 130 -13.96 0.15 -21.72
N LEU A 131 -13.11 0.81 -20.94
CA LEU A 131 -12.17 1.82 -21.40
C LEU A 131 -10.87 1.18 -21.88
N THR A 132 -10.28 1.79 -22.89
CA THR A 132 -8.93 1.50 -23.39
C THR A 132 -8.18 2.83 -23.57
N LYS A 133 -6.88 2.76 -23.81
CA LYS A 133 -6.09 3.97 -24.12
C LYS A 133 -6.64 4.76 -25.32
N ASP A 134 -7.28 4.08 -26.27
CA ASP A 134 -7.76 4.69 -27.51
C ASP A 134 -9.13 5.39 -27.32
N ASN A 135 -9.98 4.86 -26.43
CA ASN A 135 -11.33 5.39 -26.25
C ASN A 135 -11.55 6.22 -24.97
N ILE A 136 -10.59 6.24 -24.05
CA ILE A 136 -10.74 6.90 -22.74
C ILE A 136 -11.05 8.39 -22.87
N TYR A 137 -10.46 9.08 -23.84
CA TYR A 137 -10.67 10.52 -24.07
C TYR A 137 -12.08 10.86 -24.59
N GLU A 138 -12.76 9.89 -25.15
CA GLU A 138 -14.15 10.05 -25.60
C GLU A 138 -15.13 9.53 -24.54
N LYS A 139 -15.01 8.24 -24.16
CA LYS A 139 -15.96 7.59 -23.25
C LYS A 139 -15.75 7.95 -21.78
N GLY A 140 -14.53 8.31 -21.40
CA GLY A 140 -14.17 8.65 -20.02
C GLY A 140 -14.58 10.05 -19.56
N LYS A 141 -15.00 10.95 -20.48
CA LYS A 141 -15.29 12.37 -20.17
C LYS A 141 -16.29 12.57 -19.05
N ASN A 142 -17.32 11.75 -19.00
CA ASN A 142 -18.44 11.88 -18.06
C ASN A 142 -18.38 10.91 -16.89
N LEU A 143 -17.31 10.11 -16.79
CA LEU A 143 -17.16 9.14 -15.73
C LEU A 143 -16.45 9.76 -14.53
N ASP A 144 -16.82 9.34 -13.33
CA ASP A 144 -16.15 9.76 -12.10
C ASP A 144 -14.99 8.82 -11.81
N TYR A 145 -13.78 9.37 -11.93
CA TYR A 145 -12.54 8.63 -11.70
C TYR A 145 -12.35 8.33 -10.21
N PRO A 146 -11.71 7.19 -9.84
CA PRO A 146 -11.42 6.87 -8.45
C PRO A 146 -10.64 7.99 -7.74
N ASP A 147 -10.90 8.19 -6.45
CA ASP A 147 -10.26 9.25 -5.66
C ASP A 147 -8.74 9.17 -5.67
N SER A 148 -8.16 7.97 -5.65
CA SER A 148 -6.71 7.77 -5.75
C SER A 148 -6.15 8.30 -7.06
N VAL A 149 -6.88 8.12 -8.18
CA VAL A 149 -6.50 8.61 -9.50
C VAL A 149 -6.60 10.13 -9.56
N ARG A 150 -7.68 10.70 -9.04
CA ARG A 150 -7.85 12.17 -8.96
C ARG A 150 -6.77 12.80 -8.08
N THR A 151 -6.53 12.21 -6.90
CA THR A 151 -5.49 12.64 -5.95
C THR A 151 -4.10 12.64 -6.59
N TYR A 152 -3.77 11.61 -7.37
CA TYR A 152 -2.52 11.55 -8.12
C TYR A 152 -2.42 12.69 -9.13
N PHE A 153 -3.38 12.85 -10.03
CA PHE A 153 -3.35 13.88 -11.06
C PHE A 153 -3.46 15.30 -10.51
N LYS A 154 -4.03 15.46 -9.31
CA LYS A 154 -4.03 16.73 -8.58
C LYS A 154 -2.64 17.10 -8.03
N GLY A 155 -1.69 16.17 -8.01
CA GLY A 155 -0.33 16.39 -7.47
C GLY A 155 -0.20 16.12 -5.97
N MET A 156 -1.23 15.57 -5.32
CA MET A 156 -1.24 15.27 -3.88
C MET A 156 -0.32 14.09 -3.49
N MET A 157 0.16 13.32 -4.48
CA MET A 157 1.17 12.26 -4.30
C MET A 157 2.57 12.72 -4.75
N GLY A 158 2.78 14.02 -4.94
CA GLY A 158 4.00 14.61 -5.50
C GLY A 158 3.95 14.73 -7.01
N GLN A 159 5.06 15.21 -7.60
CA GLN A 159 5.19 15.43 -9.04
C GLN A 159 5.98 14.27 -9.66
N PRO A 160 5.48 13.59 -10.70
CA PRO A 160 6.21 12.54 -11.39
C PRO A 160 7.41 13.13 -12.14
N TYR A 161 8.50 12.35 -12.25
CA TYR A 161 9.74 12.78 -12.90
C TYR A 161 9.53 13.29 -14.33
N GLY A 162 8.67 12.61 -15.12
CA GLY A 162 8.38 12.97 -16.51
C GLY A 162 7.22 13.94 -16.70
N GLU A 163 6.76 14.62 -15.63
CA GLU A 163 5.53 15.39 -15.58
C GLU A 163 4.25 14.56 -15.79
N PHE A 164 3.10 15.15 -15.51
CA PHE A 164 1.81 14.51 -15.79
C PHE A 164 1.48 14.55 -17.28
N PRO A 165 0.94 13.46 -17.87
CA PRO A 165 0.35 13.49 -19.21
C PRO A 165 -0.81 14.48 -19.25
N LYS A 166 -0.61 15.65 -19.85
CA LYS A 166 -1.51 16.83 -19.73
C LYS A 166 -2.96 16.56 -20.17
N GLU A 167 -3.14 15.80 -21.24
CA GLU A 167 -4.48 15.46 -21.76
C GLU A 167 -5.23 14.55 -20.75
N LEU A 168 -4.55 13.55 -20.20
CA LEU A 168 -5.13 12.64 -19.22
C LEU A 168 -5.40 13.36 -17.90
N GLN A 169 -4.48 14.24 -17.47
CA GLN A 169 -4.67 15.08 -16.29
C GLN A 169 -5.93 15.94 -16.40
N LYS A 170 -6.13 16.64 -17.53
CA LYS A 170 -7.34 17.44 -17.79
C LYS A 170 -8.61 16.60 -17.78
N LEU A 171 -8.55 15.41 -18.37
CA LEU A 171 -9.67 14.49 -18.42
C LEU A 171 -10.11 14.06 -17.01
N VAL A 172 -9.14 13.68 -16.16
CA VAL A 172 -9.39 13.19 -14.81
C VAL A 172 -9.85 14.31 -13.87
N LEU A 173 -9.20 15.48 -13.94
CA LEU A 173 -9.47 16.60 -13.03
C LEU A 173 -10.72 17.40 -13.39
N LYS A 174 -11.22 17.31 -14.64
CA LYS A 174 -12.48 17.97 -15.05
C LYS A 174 -12.54 19.47 -14.73
N GLY A 175 -11.40 20.15 -14.81
CA GLY A 175 -11.29 21.58 -14.52
C GLY A 175 -10.84 21.92 -13.11
N GLU A 176 -10.59 20.95 -12.24
CA GLU A 176 -9.86 21.21 -11.00
C GLU A 176 -8.42 21.58 -11.30
N GLU A 177 -7.90 22.60 -10.61
CA GLU A 177 -6.51 23.00 -10.74
C GLU A 177 -5.57 22.06 -9.98
N PRO A 178 -4.52 21.57 -10.62
CA PRO A 178 -3.51 20.76 -9.93
C PRO A 178 -2.62 21.65 -9.06
N ILE A 179 -2.07 21.05 -8.00
CA ILE A 179 -1.05 21.70 -7.17
C ILE A 179 0.35 21.43 -7.73
N THR A 180 1.25 22.39 -7.55
CA THR A 180 2.66 22.30 -7.99
C THR A 180 3.64 22.37 -6.83
N VAL A 181 3.14 22.66 -5.64
CA VAL A 181 3.88 22.68 -4.36
C VAL A 181 3.73 21.35 -3.63
N ARG A 182 4.51 21.14 -2.59
CA ARG A 182 4.34 19.94 -1.74
C ARG A 182 2.98 20.02 -1.03
N PRO A 183 2.20 18.93 -0.98
CA PRO A 183 0.91 18.94 -0.31
C PRO A 183 0.95 19.46 1.13
N GLY A 184 2.00 19.13 1.89
CA GLY A 184 2.18 19.61 3.26
C GLY A 184 2.32 21.13 3.40
N GLU A 185 2.77 21.83 2.35
CA GLU A 185 2.88 23.29 2.34
C GLU A 185 1.51 24.00 2.27
N LEU A 186 0.46 23.24 1.91
CA LEU A 186 -0.93 23.74 1.87
C LEU A 186 -1.68 23.55 3.19
N LEU A 187 -1.10 22.81 4.12
CA LEU A 187 -1.69 22.61 5.44
C LEU A 187 -1.38 23.81 6.34
N ALA A 188 -2.35 24.20 7.15
CA ALA A 188 -2.10 25.14 8.24
C ALA A 188 -1.25 24.46 9.32
N ASP A 189 -0.51 25.28 10.07
CA ASP A 189 0.20 24.81 11.25
C ASP A 189 -0.79 24.23 12.26
N GLU A 190 -0.46 23.10 12.85
CA GLU A 190 -1.30 22.44 13.84
C GLU A 190 -1.13 23.06 15.21
N ASP A 191 -2.23 23.39 15.88
CA ASP A 191 -2.23 23.82 17.29
C ASP A 191 -2.10 22.61 18.21
N PHE A 192 -0.87 22.32 18.60
CA PHE A 192 -0.54 21.17 19.43
C PHE A 192 -1.21 21.21 20.84
N GLN A 193 -1.52 22.40 21.35
CA GLN A 193 -2.25 22.54 22.61
C GLN A 193 -3.74 22.22 22.43
N ALA A 194 -4.33 22.62 21.30
CA ALA A 194 -5.69 22.25 20.97
C ALA A 194 -5.83 20.73 20.77
N VAL A 195 -4.84 20.09 20.13
CA VAL A 195 -4.79 18.63 20.00
C VAL A 195 -4.74 17.94 21.36
N LYS A 196 -3.87 18.37 22.26
CA LYS A 196 -3.79 17.81 23.62
C LYS A 196 -5.08 17.96 24.40
N LYS A 197 -5.72 19.13 24.30
CA LYS A 197 -7.02 19.36 24.92
C LYS A 197 -8.10 18.41 24.36
N HIS A 198 -8.12 18.20 23.04
CA HIS A 198 -9.05 17.28 22.41
C HIS A 198 -8.86 15.83 22.92
N LEU A 199 -7.60 15.37 23.04
CA LEU A 199 -7.30 14.04 23.58
C LEU A 199 -7.78 13.87 25.03
N ASP A 200 -7.53 14.88 25.87
CA ASP A 200 -7.98 14.91 27.27
C ASP A 200 -9.52 14.85 27.37
N GLU A 201 -10.22 15.66 26.56
CA GLU A 201 -11.69 15.65 26.46
C GLU A 201 -12.25 14.30 26.00
N LYS A 202 -11.49 13.58 25.17
CA LYS A 202 -11.81 12.22 24.70
C LYS A 202 -11.42 11.13 25.71
N GLY A 203 -10.71 11.47 26.79
CA GLY A 203 -10.28 10.54 27.83
C GLY A 203 -9.01 9.75 27.47
N MET A 204 -8.21 10.25 26.53
CA MET A 204 -6.89 9.73 26.23
C MET A 204 -5.81 10.61 26.84
N GLU A 205 -4.74 10.02 27.37
CA GLU A 205 -3.60 10.77 27.92
C GLU A 205 -3.06 11.79 26.92
N ALA A 206 -3.04 13.08 27.30
CA ALA A 206 -2.57 14.19 26.48
C ALA A 206 -1.02 14.32 26.46
N SER A 207 -0.31 13.20 26.30
CA SER A 207 1.14 13.17 26.15
C SER A 207 1.57 13.71 24.78
N ASP A 208 2.84 14.15 24.66
CA ASP A 208 3.40 14.58 23.38
C ASP A 208 3.33 13.48 22.32
N ARG A 209 3.58 12.23 22.72
CA ARG A 209 3.49 11.07 21.84
C ARG A 209 2.08 10.90 21.26
N ASN A 210 1.07 10.94 22.12
CA ASN A 210 -0.31 10.77 21.68
C ASN A 210 -0.77 11.95 20.84
N ALA A 211 -0.35 13.19 21.17
CA ALA A 211 -0.65 14.36 20.37
C ALA A 211 -0.01 14.29 18.97
N VAL A 212 1.24 13.83 18.84
CA VAL A 212 1.87 13.57 17.53
C VAL A 212 1.11 12.48 16.76
N SER A 213 0.74 11.39 17.43
CA SER A 213 -0.02 10.30 16.80
C SER A 213 -1.38 10.78 16.28
N TYR A 214 -2.08 11.62 17.06
CA TYR A 214 -3.34 12.22 16.65
C TYR A 214 -3.17 13.15 15.45
N THR A 215 -2.18 14.05 15.50
CA THR A 215 -1.89 14.96 14.39
C THR A 215 -1.62 14.22 13.07
N LEU A 216 -0.92 13.08 13.15
CA LEU A 216 -0.62 12.25 11.97
C LEU A 216 -1.81 11.42 11.50
N TYR A 217 -2.64 10.94 12.41
CA TYR A 217 -3.70 9.96 12.14
C TYR A 217 -4.97 10.24 12.94
N PRO A 218 -5.62 11.42 12.79
CA PRO A 218 -6.71 11.84 13.69
C PRO A 218 -7.87 10.82 13.72
N LYS A 219 -8.34 10.40 12.56
CA LYS A 219 -9.44 9.41 12.49
C LYS A 219 -9.07 8.07 13.13
N VAL A 220 -7.86 7.59 12.92
CA VAL A 220 -7.41 6.29 13.48
C VAL A 220 -7.36 6.36 15.01
N ILE A 221 -6.91 7.49 15.57
CA ILE A 221 -6.86 7.66 17.01
C ILE A 221 -8.27 7.83 17.59
N ASP A 222 -9.17 8.56 16.94
CA ASP A 222 -10.58 8.63 17.37
C ASP A 222 -11.23 7.23 17.37
N ASP A 223 -11.08 6.47 16.29
CA ASP A 223 -11.59 5.10 16.18
C ASP A 223 -10.99 4.19 17.29
N TYR A 224 -9.70 4.35 17.60
CA TYR A 224 -9.03 3.61 18.68
C TYR A 224 -9.57 3.99 20.07
N ILE A 225 -9.75 5.28 20.34
CA ILE A 225 -10.34 5.75 21.61
C ILE A 225 -11.73 5.14 21.82
N ASP A 226 -12.57 5.18 20.79
CA ASP A 226 -13.92 4.63 20.85
C ASP A 226 -13.89 3.11 21.04
N TYR A 227 -13.00 2.40 20.33
CA TYR A 227 -12.79 0.96 20.52
C TYR A 227 -12.37 0.61 21.97
N VAL A 228 -11.42 1.36 22.55
CA VAL A 228 -10.96 1.12 23.92
C VAL A 228 -12.06 1.39 24.95
N LYS A 229 -12.91 2.39 24.71
CA LYS A 229 -14.09 2.65 25.58
C LYS A 229 -15.08 1.50 25.60
N GLU A 230 -15.28 0.86 24.47
CA GLU A 230 -16.25 -0.24 24.33
C GLU A 230 -15.69 -1.58 24.80
N ASN A 231 -14.41 -1.84 24.51
CA ASN A 231 -13.80 -3.17 24.67
C ASN A 231 -12.72 -3.25 25.75
N GLY A 232 -12.33 -2.12 26.33
CA GLY A 232 -11.16 -2.01 27.21
C GLY A 232 -9.84 -1.90 26.44
N ASP A 233 -8.75 -1.66 27.18
CA ASP A 233 -7.41 -1.58 26.60
C ASP A 233 -6.89 -2.98 26.26
N VAL A 234 -6.70 -3.23 24.97
CA VAL A 234 -6.20 -4.51 24.42
C VAL A 234 -4.71 -4.45 24.05
N SER A 235 -4.03 -3.34 24.29
CA SER A 235 -2.63 -3.15 23.87
C SER A 235 -1.64 -4.14 24.52
N GLY A 236 -2.00 -4.70 25.67
CA GLY A 236 -1.22 -5.71 26.38
C GLY A 236 -1.62 -7.17 26.08
N ILE A 237 -2.60 -7.38 25.22
CA ILE A 237 -3.08 -8.73 24.87
C ILE A 237 -2.18 -9.30 23.76
N GLY A 238 -1.72 -10.56 23.93
CA GLY A 238 -0.97 -11.26 22.88
C GLY A 238 -1.78 -11.41 21.59
N SER A 239 -1.11 -11.38 20.45
CA SER A 239 -1.78 -11.46 19.14
C SER A 239 -2.56 -12.77 18.96
N ASP A 240 -2.10 -13.86 19.52
CA ASP A 240 -2.78 -15.17 19.55
C ASP A 240 -4.11 -15.10 20.28
N VAL A 241 -4.14 -14.47 21.46
CA VAL A 241 -5.38 -14.22 22.22
C VAL A 241 -6.30 -13.27 21.46
N PHE A 242 -5.76 -12.18 20.93
CA PHE A 242 -6.55 -11.15 20.24
C PHE A 242 -7.25 -11.68 18.98
N PHE A 243 -6.53 -12.43 18.13
CA PHE A 243 -7.07 -12.93 16.87
C PHE A 243 -7.80 -14.28 16.99
N HIS A 244 -7.45 -15.12 17.95
CA HIS A 244 -7.96 -16.49 18.04
C HIS A 244 -8.74 -16.78 19.33
N GLY A 245 -8.71 -15.89 20.31
CA GLY A 245 -9.39 -16.07 21.60
C GLY A 245 -8.81 -17.18 22.46
N LEU A 246 -7.51 -17.46 22.31
CA LEU A 246 -6.79 -18.57 22.99
C LEU A 246 -6.15 -18.13 24.30
#